data_f84e4dedc3af410c55ac98032e4734e5
#
_entry.id   f84e4dedc3af410c55ac98032e4734e5
#
_cell.length_a   1.000
_cell.length_b   1.000
_cell.length_c   1.000
_cell.angle_alpha   90.00
_cell.angle_beta   90.00
_cell.angle_gamma   90.00
#
_symmetry.space_group_name_H-M   'P 1'
#
loop_
_entity.id
_entity.type
_entity.pdbx_description
1 polymer ?
#
loop_
_entity_poly.entity_id
_entity_poly.type
_entity_poly.pdbx_seq_one_letter_code
_entity_poly.pdbx_strand_id
1 'polypeptide(L)'
;MELVHQQQQPSHLLSLSPSPSPSPPEQAPLHPSPMATSSPKTCFVTIGATASFAALIRSALSSDTLSALGKLGYTDLVVQYGQDGKELFDSAMQQVKTAGSSSVNVTGFDLDKAGLGKYMRQAKGGGSRGGQEGVVVSHAGSGTILDALRIAVPIIVVPNPDLLDNHQVELAEALAEQDYVVHGKLERLPKALQDAEQLRQRQKAWPPVNAGVQREAKGLKGILDEEMGYLD
;
A
#
# COMPACT_ATOMS: atom_id res chain seq x y z
N MET A 1 78.54 -56.03 52.19
CA MET A 1 79.56 -55.24 51.47
C MET A 1 78.77 -54.65 50.26
N GLU A 2 78.56 -53.40 50.02
CA GLU A 2 79.15 -52.18 50.52
C GLU A 2 78.16 -51.05 50.31
N LEU A 3 78.14 -50.13 51.25
CA LEU A 3 77.36 -48.87 51.24
C LEU A 3 77.81 -47.94 50.13
N VAL A 4 76.91 -47.25 49.44
CA VAL A 4 77.21 -45.93 48.89
C VAL A 4 76.02 -45.01 49.01
N HIS A 5 76.31 -43.95 49.59
CA HIS A 5 75.71 -42.71 49.94
C HIS A 5 74.72 -42.12 48.94
N GLN A 6 73.63 -41.75 49.53
CA GLN A 6 72.63 -40.83 49.01
C GLN A 6 73.06 -39.38 49.27
N GLN A 7 73.13 -38.56 48.25
CA GLN A 7 73.23 -37.11 48.40
C GLN A 7 71.97 -36.45 47.87
N GLN A 8 71.27 -35.82 48.78
CA GLN A 8 70.19 -34.91 48.53
C GLN A 8 70.72 -33.62 47.91
N GLN A 9 70.04 -33.15 46.93
CA GLN A 9 70.12 -31.76 46.43
C GLN A 9 68.77 -31.02 46.58
N PRO A 10 68.83 -29.72 46.91
CA PRO A 10 67.62 -28.95 47.28
C PRO A 10 66.80 -28.45 46.07
N SER A 11 65.53 -28.50 46.28
CA SER A 11 64.51 -28.03 45.36
C SER A 11 64.55 -26.51 45.13
N HIS A 12 64.84 -26.09 43.94
CA HIS A 12 64.55 -24.69 43.47
C HIS A 12 63.08 -24.51 43.21
N LEU A 13 62.43 -23.78 44.10
CA LEU A 13 61.11 -23.24 43.88
C LEU A 13 61.16 -22.13 42.78
N LEU A 14 60.74 -22.44 41.56
CA LEU A 14 60.50 -21.46 40.55
C LEU A 14 59.12 -20.79 40.79
N SER A 15 59.19 -19.53 41.19
CA SER A 15 58.03 -18.63 41.29
C SER A 15 57.45 -18.41 39.94
N LEU A 16 56.28 -19.00 39.69
CA LEU A 16 55.46 -18.70 38.51
C LEU A 16 54.66 -17.44 38.81
N SER A 17 55.05 -16.34 38.17
CA SER A 17 54.23 -15.11 38.10
C SER A 17 52.95 -15.39 37.33
N PRO A 18 51.77 -14.92 37.77
CA PRO A 18 50.54 -15.07 37.02
C PRO A 18 50.56 -14.21 35.74
N SER A 19 50.26 -14.84 34.62
CA SER A 19 50.06 -14.15 33.34
C SER A 19 48.90 -13.17 33.45
N PRO A 20 48.97 -11.98 32.82
CA PRO A 20 47.88 -11.04 32.80
C PRO A 20 46.68 -11.62 32.03
N SER A 21 45.49 -11.51 32.62
CA SER A 21 44.21 -11.86 31.99
C SER A 21 44.02 -11.09 30.67
N PRO A 22 43.47 -11.71 29.63
CA PRO A 22 43.17 -11.01 28.41
C PRO A 22 42.09 -9.94 28.65
N SER A 23 42.34 -8.73 28.21
CA SER A 23 41.36 -7.63 28.22
C SER A 23 40.12 -8.04 27.46
N PRO A 24 38.92 -7.63 27.91
CA PRO A 24 37.68 -7.87 27.14
C PRO A 24 37.79 -7.23 25.74
N PRO A 25 37.20 -7.84 24.70
CA PRO A 25 37.27 -7.28 23.37
C PRO A 25 36.61 -5.89 23.36
N GLU A 26 37.37 -4.93 22.87
CA GLU A 26 36.91 -3.58 22.61
C GLU A 26 35.66 -3.65 21.72
N GLN A 27 34.50 -3.21 22.22
CA GLN A 27 33.26 -3.17 21.49
C GLN A 27 33.46 -2.21 20.34
N ALA A 28 33.46 -2.75 19.12
CA ALA A 28 33.40 -1.96 17.90
C ALA A 28 32.21 -0.98 17.95
N PRO A 29 32.36 0.27 17.49
CA PRO A 29 31.26 1.24 17.49
C PRO A 29 30.09 0.66 16.75
N LEU A 30 28.93 0.60 17.41
CA LEU A 30 27.66 0.25 16.82
C LEU A 30 27.40 1.25 15.68
N HIS A 31 27.69 0.85 14.46
CA HIS A 31 27.20 1.58 13.29
C HIS A 31 25.70 1.66 13.43
N PRO A 32 25.07 2.85 13.34
CA PRO A 32 23.62 2.94 13.33
C PRO A 32 23.14 2.07 12.18
N SER A 33 22.33 1.06 12.50
CA SER A 33 21.68 0.23 11.51
C SER A 33 20.98 1.15 10.50
N PRO A 34 21.11 0.93 9.19
CA PRO A 34 20.37 1.74 8.22
C PRO A 34 18.89 1.67 8.60
N MET A 35 18.27 2.85 8.79
CA MET A 35 16.84 2.95 9.07
C MET A 35 16.14 2.08 8.02
N ALA A 36 15.41 1.07 8.51
CA ALA A 36 14.66 0.18 7.64
C ALA A 36 13.72 1.06 6.81
N THR A 37 14.09 1.31 5.56
CA THR A 37 13.22 1.99 4.60
C THR A 37 12.03 1.05 4.41
N SER A 38 10.88 1.41 4.98
CA SER A 38 9.66 0.65 4.80
C SER A 38 9.42 0.49 3.31
N SER A 39 9.14 -0.73 2.87
CA SER A 39 8.81 -1.01 1.47
C SER A 39 7.68 -0.08 1.00
N PRO A 40 7.77 0.54 -0.18
CA PRO A 40 6.81 1.52 -0.64
C PRO A 40 5.40 0.91 -0.72
N LYS A 41 4.39 1.66 -0.26
CA LYS A 41 2.97 1.32 -0.33
C LYS A 41 2.24 2.48 -0.99
N THR A 42 1.67 2.24 -2.16
CA THR A 42 1.11 3.29 -3.02
C THR A 42 -0.42 3.28 -2.98
N CYS A 43 -1.02 4.45 -2.77
CA CYS A 43 -2.41 4.75 -3.10
C CYS A 43 -2.43 5.43 -4.47
N PHE A 44 -3.17 4.86 -5.43
CA PHE A 44 -3.36 5.46 -6.74
C PHE A 44 -4.79 5.97 -6.89
N VAL A 45 -4.95 7.27 -7.16
CA VAL A 45 -6.25 7.91 -7.38
C VAL A 45 -6.40 8.26 -8.84
N THR A 46 -7.53 7.89 -9.45
CA THR A 46 -7.84 8.21 -10.84
C THR A 46 -9.27 8.73 -11.00
N ILE A 47 -9.41 9.80 -11.77
CA ILE A 47 -10.70 10.39 -12.11
C ILE A 47 -11.24 9.93 -13.48
N GLY A 48 -10.50 9.05 -14.18
CA GLY A 48 -10.80 8.66 -15.54
C GLY A 48 -10.33 9.68 -16.58
N ALA A 49 -10.81 9.51 -17.82
CA ALA A 49 -10.37 10.33 -18.95
C ALA A 49 -11.47 11.25 -19.50
N THR A 50 -12.75 10.99 -19.19
CA THR A 50 -13.88 11.57 -19.90
C THR A 50 -14.51 12.75 -19.17
N ALA A 51 -14.61 12.70 -17.85
CA ALA A 51 -15.25 13.73 -17.04
C ALA A 51 -14.30 14.23 -15.95
N SER A 52 -14.38 15.52 -15.66
CA SER A 52 -13.69 16.11 -14.51
C SER A 52 -14.32 15.60 -13.21
N PHE A 53 -13.49 15.28 -12.20
CA PHE A 53 -13.97 14.91 -10.88
C PHE A 53 -13.18 15.63 -9.79
N ALA A 54 -13.32 16.95 -9.79
CA ALA A 54 -12.64 17.86 -8.87
C ALA A 54 -12.86 17.51 -7.39
N ALA A 55 -14.06 17.05 -7.04
CA ALA A 55 -14.41 16.67 -5.68
C ALA A 55 -13.57 15.47 -5.18
N LEU A 56 -13.28 14.49 -6.03
CA LEU A 56 -12.42 13.36 -5.67
C LEU A 56 -10.97 13.80 -5.44
N ILE A 57 -10.45 14.70 -6.29
CA ILE A 57 -9.10 15.25 -6.10
C ILE A 57 -8.99 15.98 -4.76
N ARG A 58 -9.96 16.85 -4.42
CA ARG A 58 -9.98 17.55 -3.13
C ARG A 58 -10.07 16.58 -1.96
N SER A 59 -10.94 15.58 -2.05
CA SER A 59 -11.09 14.56 -1.00
C SER A 59 -9.81 13.77 -0.80
N ALA A 60 -9.15 13.35 -1.88
CA ALA A 60 -7.89 12.60 -1.83
C ALA A 60 -6.74 13.41 -1.22
N LEU A 61 -6.69 14.72 -1.45
CA LEU A 61 -5.65 15.64 -0.95
C LEU A 61 -6.01 16.31 0.36
N SER A 62 -7.16 15.98 0.97
CA SER A 62 -7.55 16.51 2.27
C SER A 62 -6.60 16.05 3.38
N SER A 63 -6.44 16.89 4.42
CA SER A 63 -5.63 16.56 5.60
C SER A 63 -6.02 15.24 6.25
N ASP A 64 -7.31 14.97 6.30
CA ASP A 64 -7.86 13.76 6.92
C ASP A 64 -7.49 12.50 6.12
N THR A 65 -7.57 12.58 4.78
CA THR A 65 -7.18 11.47 3.90
C THR A 65 -5.68 11.24 3.94
N LEU A 66 -4.86 12.28 3.90
CA LEU A 66 -3.41 12.16 3.99
C LEU A 66 -2.96 11.60 5.35
N SER A 67 -3.61 12.05 6.44
CA SER A 67 -3.37 11.49 7.78
C SER A 67 -3.78 10.02 7.86
N ALA A 68 -4.92 9.64 7.28
CA ALA A 68 -5.36 8.24 7.24
C ALA A 68 -4.39 7.37 6.43
N LEU A 69 -3.94 7.83 5.27
CA LEU A 69 -2.93 7.14 4.46
C LEU A 69 -1.65 6.90 5.26
N GLY A 70 -1.11 7.94 5.93
CA GLY A 70 0.08 7.80 6.75
C GLY A 70 -0.11 6.79 7.90
N LYS A 71 -1.24 6.82 8.61
CA LYS A 71 -1.57 5.86 9.68
C LYS A 71 -1.70 4.42 9.17
N LEU A 72 -2.12 4.23 7.92
CA LEU A 72 -2.24 2.92 7.28
C LEU A 72 -0.92 2.47 6.60
N GLY A 73 0.16 3.23 6.79
CA GLY A 73 1.50 2.91 6.29
C GLY A 73 1.70 3.17 4.80
N TYR A 74 0.84 3.98 4.17
CA TYR A 74 1.09 4.42 2.80
C TYR A 74 2.23 5.42 2.76
N THR A 75 3.14 5.21 1.81
CA THR A 75 4.30 6.09 1.57
C THR A 75 4.08 7.04 0.40
N ASP A 76 3.26 6.63 -0.56
CA ASP A 76 3.04 7.35 -1.81
C ASP A 76 1.56 7.48 -2.15
N LEU A 77 1.16 8.68 -2.57
CA LEU A 77 -0.12 8.99 -3.18
C LEU A 77 0.13 9.50 -4.60
N VAL A 78 -0.38 8.77 -5.57
CA VAL A 78 -0.29 9.16 -6.99
C VAL A 78 -1.68 9.56 -7.46
N VAL A 79 -1.84 10.78 -7.97
CA VAL A 79 -3.14 11.33 -8.39
C VAL A 79 -3.14 11.61 -9.89
N GLN A 80 -4.01 10.95 -10.62
CA GLN A 80 -4.34 11.36 -11.98
C GLN A 80 -5.43 12.43 -11.89
N TYR A 81 -5.07 13.67 -12.22
CA TYR A 81 -5.98 14.81 -12.12
C TYR A 81 -6.66 15.18 -13.45
N GLY A 82 -6.26 14.55 -14.58
CA GLY A 82 -6.84 14.81 -15.90
C GLY A 82 -6.45 16.18 -16.46
N GLN A 83 -6.99 16.49 -17.66
CA GLN A 83 -6.59 17.70 -18.40
C GLN A 83 -6.90 19.00 -17.64
N ASP A 84 -8.06 19.07 -17.00
CA ASP A 84 -8.56 20.30 -16.35
C ASP A 84 -8.23 20.37 -14.85
N GLY A 85 -7.64 19.32 -14.26
CA GLY A 85 -7.44 19.23 -12.82
C GLY A 85 -6.11 19.80 -12.31
N LYS A 86 -5.21 20.26 -13.19
CA LYS A 86 -3.87 20.67 -12.81
C LYS A 86 -3.85 21.84 -11.81
N GLU A 87 -4.57 22.91 -12.10
CA GLU A 87 -4.64 24.08 -11.21
C GLU A 87 -5.20 23.75 -9.83
N LEU A 88 -6.24 22.89 -9.81
CA LEU A 88 -6.82 22.40 -8.58
C LEU A 88 -5.80 21.55 -7.78
N PHE A 89 -5.09 20.64 -8.46
CA PHE A 89 -4.06 19.82 -7.83
C PHE A 89 -2.93 20.68 -7.26
N ASP A 90 -2.41 21.63 -8.03
CA ASP A 90 -1.33 22.51 -7.60
C ASP A 90 -1.75 23.38 -6.39
N SER A 91 -2.97 23.93 -6.40
CA SER A 91 -3.54 24.69 -5.30
C SER A 91 -3.67 23.84 -4.03
N ALA A 92 -4.19 22.63 -4.15
CA ALA A 92 -4.32 21.70 -3.02
C ALA A 92 -2.93 21.29 -2.48
N MET A 93 -1.95 21.08 -3.35
CA MET A 93 -0.57 20.78 -2.94
C MET A 93 0.10 21.94 -2.18
N GLN A 94 -0.21 23.18 -2.51
CA GLN A 94 0.26 24.33 -1.71
C GLN A 94 -0.33 24.30 -0.31
N GLN A 95 -1.63 23.99 -0.18
CA GLN A 95 -2.28 23.86 1.14
C GLN A 95 -1.66 22.73 1.96
N VAL A 96 -1.39 21.57 1.35
CA VAL A 96 -0.72 20.44 2.02
C VAL A 96 0.66 20.84 2.54
N LYS A 97 1.44 21.56 1.74
CA LYS A 97 2.77 22.07 2.14
C LYS A 97 2.70 23.07 3.29
N THR A 98 1.70 23.95 3.28
CA THR A 98 1.51 24.97 4.32
C THR A 98 1.01 24.38 5.65
N ALA A 99 0.21 23.32 5.58
CA ALA A 99 -0.33 22.65 6.78
C ALA A 99 0.72 21.81 7.55
N GLY A 100 1.91 21.66 7.02
CA GLY A 100 2.98 20.88 7.63
C GLY A 100 3.23 19.55 6.89
N SER A 101 4.39 18.96 7.13
CA SER A 101 4.87 17.81 6.37
C SER A 101 3.92 16.62 6.48
N SER A 102 3.28 16.26 5.39
CA SER A 102 2.64 14.95 5.25
C SER A 102 3.72 13.86 5.23
N SER A 103 3.49 12.75 5.93
CA SER A 103 4.36 11.57 5.85
C SER A 103 4.23 10.83 4.52
N VAL A 104 3.27 11.23 3.68
CA VAL A 104 2.97 10.63 2.38
C VAL A 104 3.52 11.52 1.27
N ASN A 105 4.32 10.93 0.39
CA ASN A 105 4.82 11.60 -0.82
C ASN A 105 3.70 11.69 -1.86
N VAL A 106 3.32 12.91 -2.27
CA VAL A 106 2.23 13.14 -3.21
C VAL A 106 2.78 13.54 -4.56
N THR A 107 2.38 12.82 -5.59
CA THR A 107 2.68 13.12 -6.99
C THR A 107 1.41 13.12 -7.82
N GLY A 108 1.41 13.86 -8.92
CA GLY A 108 0.24 13.93 -9.81
C GLY A 108 0.64 14.00 -11.27
N PHE A 109 -0.29 13.58 -12.12
CA PHE A 109 -0.13 13.65 -13.57
C PHE A 109 -1.49 13.87 -14.24
N ASP A 110 -1.46 14.35 -15.46
CA ASP A 110 -2.60 14.64 -16.32
C ASP A 110 -3.20 13.33 -16.89
N LEU A 111 -2.95 13.05 -18.16
CA LEU A 111 -3.35 11.82 -18.86
C LEU A 111 -2.09 11.07 -19.30
N ASP A 112 -2.15 9.75 -19.19
CA ASP A 112 -1.11 8.89 -19.73
C ASP A 112 -1.63 8.11 -20.94
N LYS A 113 -1.06 8.40 -22.11
CA LYS A 113 -1.42 7.72 -23.36
C LYS A 113 -1.16 6.21 -23.36
N ALA A 114 -0.24 5.76 -22.49
CA ALA A 114 0.06 4.34 -22.28
C ALA A 114 -0.98 3.64 -21.36
N GLY A 115 -1.96 4.40 -20.86
CA GLY A 115 -2.98 3.91 -19.96
C GLY A 115 -2.55 3.84 -18.48
N LEU A 116 -3.46 3.42 -17.62
CA LEU A 116 -3.31 3.45 -16.17
C LEU A 116 -2.64 2.19 -15.59
N GLY A 117 -2.42 1.17 -16.39
CA GLY A 117 -1.95 -0.14 -15.94
C GLY A 117 -0.63 -0.11 -15.16
N LYS A 118 0.30 0.80 -15.47
CA LYS A 118 1.56 0.91 -14.73
C LYS A 118 1.35 1.41 -13.30
N TYR A 119 0.44 2.36 -13.10
CA TYR A 119 0.11 2.93 -11.78
C TYR A 119 -0.67 1.93 -10.93
N MET A 120 -1.59 1.17 -11.54
CA MET A 120 -2.30 0.09 -10.87
C MET A 120 -1.35 -1.02 -10.42
N ARG A 121 -0.38 -1.41 -11.27
CA ARG A 121 0.67 -2.36 -10.88
C ARG A 121 1.59 -1.82 -9.79
N GLN A 122 1.88 -0.52 -9.78
CA GLN A 122 2.60 0.12 -8.68
C GLN A 122 1.79 0.04 -7.39
N ALA A 123 0.47 0.32 -7.44
CA ALA A 123 -0.43 0.18 -6.30
C ALA A 123 -0.60 -1.28 -5.87
N LYS A 124 -0.57 -2.25 -6.79
CA LYS A 124 -0.57 -3.68 -6.44
C LYS A 124 0.64 -4.06 -5.61
N GLY A 125 1.76 -3.39 -5.80
CA GLY A 125 3.00 -3.76 -5.12
C GLY A 125 3.55 -5.11 -5.60
N GLY A 126 4.46 -5.69 -4.85
CA GLY A 126 5.20 -6.86 -5.32
C GLY A 126 6.24 -6.47 -6.39
N GLY A 127 6.59 -7.37 -7.26
CA GLY A 127 7.59 -7.14 -8.30
C GLY A 127 9.00 -6.93 -7.75
N SER A 128 9.94 -6.58 -8.64
CA SER A 128 11.38 -6.47 -8.33
C SER A 128 11.75 -5.38 -7.31
N ARG A 129 10.86 -4.45 -7.01
CA ARG A 129 11.07 -3.38 -6.01
C ARG A 129 10.54 -3.70 -4.62
N GLY A 130 9.90 -4.87 -4.42
CA GLY A 130 9.45 -5.32 -3.10
C GLY A 130 8.39 -4.42 -2.44
N GLY A 131 7.57 -3.68 -3.21
CA GLY A 131 6.53 -2.80 -2.68
C GLY A 131 5.43 -3.58 -1.95
N GLN A 132 4.84 -2.95 -0.93
CA GLN A 132 3.65 -3.47 -0.27
C GLN A 132 2.41 -3.25 -1.14
N GLU A 133 1.43 -4.13 -1.00
CA GLU A 133 0.15 -3.97 -1.68
C GLU A 133 -0.61 -2.76 -1.12
N GLY A 134 -0.91 -1.82 -1.98
CA GLY A 134 -1.66 -0.61 -1.70
C GLY A 134 -3.11 -0.69 -2.20
N VAL A 135 -3.63 0.40 -2.75
CA VAL A 135 -5.04 0.54 -3.16
C VAL A 135 -5.17 1.44 -4.38
N VAL A 136 -6.18 1.19 -5.20
CA VAL A 136 -6.66 2.11 -6.22
C VAL A 136 -7.93 2.80 -5.73
N VAL A 137 -8.04 4.11 -5.90
CA VAL A 137 -9.27 4.87 -5.72
C VAL A 137 -9.69 5.37 -7.09
N SER A 138 -10.89 5.03 -7.51
CA SER A 138 -11.37 5.33 -8.86
C SER A 138 -12.78 5.89 -8.83
N HIS A 139 -13.09 6.74 -9.82
CA HIS A 139 -14.49 6.94 -10.19
C HIS A 139 -15.10 5.60 -10.66
N ALA A 140 -16.44 5.51 -10.72
CA ALA A 140 -17.13 4.27 -11.08
C ALA A 140 -17.11 3.96 -12.60
N GLY A 141 -15.97 4.16 -13.26
CA GLY A 141 -15.78 3.78 -14.66
C GLY A 141 -15.48 2.29 -14.79
N SER A 142 -16.35 1.55 -15.49
CA SER A 142 -16.28 0.09 -15.64
C SER A 142 -14.92 -0.41 -16.16
N GLY A 143 -14.32 0.28 -17.14
CA GLY A 143 -13.01 -0.08 -17.67
C GLY A 143 -11.91 -0.05 -16.62
N THR A 144 -11.88 1.00 -15.79
CA THR A 144 -10.91 1.15 -14.70
C THR A 144 -11.11 0.09 -13.62
N ILE A 145 -12.36 -0.20 -13.28
CA ILE A 145 -12.71 -1.25 -12.30
C ILE A 145 -12.24 -2.61 -12.82
N LEU A 146 -12.56 -2.96 -14.06
CA LEU A 146 -12.14 -4.22 -14.69
C LEU A 146 -10.61 -4.38 -14.71
N ASP A 147 -9.89 -3.33 -15.05
CA ASP A 147 -8.43 -3.37 -15.09
C ASP A 147 -7.84 -3.57 -13.69
N ALA A 148 -8.38 -2.91 -12.67
CA ALA A 148 -7.96 -3.10 -11.28
C ALA A 148 -8.24 -4.53 -10.79
N LEU A 149 -9.41 -5.10 -11.11
CA LEU A 149 -9.77 -6.46 -10.74
C LEU A 149 -8.90 -7.51 -11.47
N ARG A 150 -8.58 -7.29 -12.76
CA ARG A 150 -7.64 -8.16 -13.50
C ARG A 150 -6.23 -8.18 -12.91
N ILE A 151 -5.78 -7.04 -12.40
CA ILE A 151 -4.49 -6.92 -11.71
C ILE A 151 -4.58 -7.45 -10.28
N ALA A 152 -5.79 -7.68 -9.79
CA ALA A 152 -6.09 -8.08 -8.41
C ALA A 152 -5.55 -7.07 -7.37
N VAL A 153 -5.64 -5.77 -7.66
CA VAL A 153 -5.35 -4.70 -6.71
C VAL A 153 -6.65 -4.29 -6.02
N PRO A 154 -6.67 -4.12 -4.68
CA PRO A 154 -7.84 -3.59 -3.99
C PRO A 154 -8.28 -2.26 -4.57
N ILE A 155 -9.59 -2.09 -4.77
CA ILE A 155 -10.14 -0.88 -5.37
C ILE A 155 -11.28 -0.30 -4.54
N ILE A 156 -11.24 1.02 -4.36
CA ILE A 156 -12.32 1.84 -3.82
C ILE A 156 -12.98 2.54 -5.00
N VAL A 157 -14.26 2.34 -5.17
CA VAL A 157 -15.07 2.96 -6.23
C VAL A 157 -15.87 4.10 -5.63
N VAL A 158 -15.65 5.31 -6.13
CA VAL A 158 -16.33 6.54 -5.70
C VAL A 158 -17.15 7.07 -6.85
N PRO A 159 -18.48 6.88 -6.86
CA PRO A 159 -19.33 7.44 -7.90
C PRO A 159 -19.23 8.96 -7.96
N ASN A 160 -19.27 9.52 -9.16
CA ASN A 160 -19.27 10.96 -9.36
C ASN A 160 -20.71 11.48 -9.30
N PRO A 161 -21.09 12.26 -8.26
CA PRO A 161 -22.45 12.76 -8.10
C PRO A 161 -22.85 13.82 -9.15
N ASP A 162 -21.86 14.40 -9.85
CA ASP A 162 -22.13 15.40 -10.89
C ASP A 162 -22.61 14.79 -12.22
N LEU A 163 -22.57 13.46 -12.34
CA LEU A 163 -23.11 12.76 -13.49
C LEU A 163 -24.60 12.47 -13.31
N LEU A 164 -25.35 12.66 -14.39
CA LEU A 164 -26.81 12.72 -14.38
C LEU A 164 -27.52 11.37 -14.19
N ASP A 165 -26.79 10.25 -14.25
CA ASP A 165 -27.37 8.93 -14.12
C ASP A 165 -26.85 8.20 -12.87
N ASN A 166 -27.69 7.31 -12.32
CA ASN A 166 -27.36 6.53 -11.13
C ASN A 166 -26.51 5.29 -11.41
N HIS A 167 -26.23 4.97 -12.69
CA HIS A 167 -25.52 3.74 -13.05
C HIS A 167 -24.19 3.57 -12.31
N GLN A 168 -23.47 4.66 -12.06
CA GLN A 168 -22.23 4.58 -11.31
C GLN A 168 -22.43 4.17 -9.84
N VAL A 169 -23.52 4.63 -9.22
CA VAL A 169 -23.86 4.28 -7.83
C VAL A 169 -24.29 2.82 -7.77
N GLU A 170 -25.21 2.43 -8.66
CA GLU A 170 -25.74 1.07 -8.74
C GLU A 170 -24.63 0.05 -9.00
N LEU A 171 -23.72 0.33 -9.95
CA LEU A 171 -22.56 -0.49 -10.21
C LEU A 171 -21.64 -0.62 -8.97
N ALA A 172 -21.34 0.50 -8.30
CA ALA A 172 -20.48 0.48 -7.13
C ALA A 172 -21.11 -0.33 -5.97
N GLU A 173 -22.43 -0.20 -5.76
CA GLU A 173 -23.16 -0.94 -4.74
C GLU A 173 -23.21 -2.44 -5.06
N ALA A 174 -23.59 -2.81 -6.28
CA ALA A 174 -23.67 -4.20 -6.71
C ALA A 174 -22.31 -4.93 -6.58
N LEU A 175 -21.21 -4.26 -6.93
CA LEU A 175 -19.87 -4.84 -6.79
C LEU A 175 -19.40 -4.90 -5.34
N ALA A 176 -19.79 -3.93 -4.51
CA ALA A 176 -19.44 -3.90 -3.10
C ALA A 176 -20.19 -4.99 -2.30
N GLU A 177 -21.45 -5.26 -2.60
CA GLU A 177 -22.23 -6.33 -2.00
C GLU A 177 -21.60 -7.72 -2.18
N GLN A 178 -20.83 -7.89 -3.24
CA GLN A 178 -20.12 -9.14 -3.53
C GLN A 178 -18.63 -9.12 -3.13
N ASP A 179 -18.21 -8.14 -2.32
CA ASP A 179 -16.82 -7.99 -1.86
C ASP A 179 -15.78 -7.87 -3.00
N TYR A 180 -16.18 -7.41 -4.19
CA TYR A 180 -15.23 -7.13 -5.26
C TYR A 180 -14.52 -5.79 -5.07
N VAL A 181 -15.24 -4.78 -4.56
CA VAL A 181 -14.76 -3.43 -4.37
C VAL A 181 -15.22 -2.85 -3.02
N VAL A 182 -14.66 -1.73 -2.63
CA VAL A 182 -15.24 -0.89 -1.57
C VAL A 182 -16.02 0.25 -2.23
N HIS A 183 -17.31 0.41 -1.91
CA HIS A 183 -18.07 1.59 -2.29
C HIS A 183 -17.66 2.76 -1.39
N GLY A 184 -16.92 3.72 -1.95
CA GLY A 184 -16.42 4.90 -1.27
C GLY A 184 -17.35 6.09 -1.43
N LYS A 185 -17.35 6.99 -0.43
CA LYS A 185 -18.03 8.29 -0.48
C LYS A 185 -17.00 9.39 -0.30
N LEU A 186 -17.17 10.51 -1.01
CA LEU A 186 -16.23 11.64 -1.01
C LEU A 186 -15.94 12.14 0.41
N GLU A 187 -16.97 12.25 1.26
CA GLU A 187 -16.87 12.78 2.62
C GLU A 187 -16.25 11.76 3.61
N ARG A 188 -16.13 10.50 3.19
CA ARG A 188 -15.69 9.38 4.04
C ARG A 188 -14.54 8.58 3.42
N LEU A 189 -13.72 9.22 2.59
CA LEU A 189 -12.59 8.54 1.95
C LEU A 189 -11.61 7.91 2.95
N PRO A 190 -11.30 8.54 4.12
CA PRO A 190 -10.51 7.91 5.17
C PRO A 190 -11.10 6.57 5.66
N LYS A 191 -12.42 6.48 5.78
CA LYS A 191 -13.10 5.24 6.17
C LYS A 191 -13.01 4.19 5.08
N ALA A 192 -13.23 4.59 3.82
CA ALA A 192 -13.11 3.67 2.67
C ALA A 192 -11.70 3.08 2.53
N LEU A 193 -10.65 3.84 2.86
CA LEU A 193 -9.27 3.33 2.93
C LEU A 193 -9.12 2.24 3.99
N GLN A 194 -9.72 2.40 5.17
CA GLN A 194 -9.72 1.35 6.21
C GLN A 194 -10.49 0.11 5.76
N ASP A 195 -11.64 0.31 5.11
CA ASP A 195 -12.46 -0.80 4.59
C ASP A 195 -11.72 -1.57 3.49
N ALA A 196 -10.94 -0.88 2.65
CA ALA A 196 -10.09 -1.53 1.64
C ALA A 196 -8.99 -2.40 2.27
N GLU A 197 -8.40 -1.98 3.40
CA GLU A 197 -7.46 -2.82 4.15
C GLU A 197 -8.15 -4.09 4.69
N GLN A 198 -9.38 -3.97 5.19
CA GLN A 198 -10.15 -5.12 5.65
C GLN A 198 -10.56 -6.03 4.49
N LEU A 199 -11.02 -5.47 3.37
CA LEU A 199 -11.34 -6.22 2.16
C LEU A 199 -10.14 -7.04 1.68
N ARG A 200 -8.95 -6.42 1.64
CA ARG A 200 -7.70 -7.09 1.29
C ARG A 200 -7.40 -8.28 2.19
N GLN A 201 -7.59 -8.13 3.50
CA GLN A 201 -7.39 -9.22 4.45
C GLN A 201 -8.39 -10.36 4.21
N ARG A 202 -9.66 -10.04 3.96
CA ARG A 202 -10.67 -11.05 3.60
C ARG A 202 -10.33 -11.78 2.32
N GLN A 203 -9.95 -11.05 1.27
CA GLN A 203 -9.57 -11.63 -0.02
C GLN A 203 -8.34 -12.53 0.06
N LYS A 204 -7.38 -12.23 0.93
CA LYS A 204 -6.20 -13.08 1.19
C LYS A 204 -6.54 -14.34 2.00
N ALA A 205 -7.51 -14.25 2.90
CA ALA A 205 -7.97 -15.37 3.72
C ALA A 205 -8.97 -16.29 2.98
N TRP A 206 -9.49 -15.85 1.83
CA TRP A 206 -10.50 -16.59 1.08
C TRP A 206 -9.88 -17.81 0.39
N PRO A 207 -10.49 -19.01 0.53
CA PRO A 207 -10.04 -20.17 -0.24
C PRO A 207 -10.23 -19.92 -1.74
N PRO A 208 -9.34 -20.42 -2.60
CA PRO A 208 -9.45 -20.21 -4.03
C PRO A 208 -10.80 -20.73 -4.56
N VAL A 209 -11.34 -20.01 -5.45
CA VAL A 209 -12.60 -19.93 -6.21
C VAL A 209 -13.42 -21.23 -6.49
N ASN A 210 -13.09 -22.37 -5.95
CA ASN A 210 -13.79 -23.65 -6.19
C ASN A 210 -14.80 -24.06 -5.11
N ALA A 211 -15.05 -23.26 -4.10
CA ALA A 211 -16.02 -23.56 -3.05
C ALA A 211 -17.44 -23.19 -3.48
N GLY A 212 -18.04 -23.94 -4.37
CA GLY A 212 -19.48 -24.05 -4.72
C GLY A 212 -20.50 -22.93 -4.41
N VAL A 213 -20.27 -22.13 -3.40
CA VAL A 213 -21.14 -21.05 -2.92
C VAL A 213 -21.23 -19.88 -3.91
N GLN A 214 -20.22 -19.70 -4.76
CA GLN A 214 -20.19 -18.61 -5.76
C GLN A 214 -21.01 -18.91 -7.03
N ARG A 215 -21.56 -20.11 -7.20
CA ARG A 215 -22.38 -20.44 -8.38
C ARG A 215 -23.75 -19.82 -8.36
N GLU A 216 -24.24 -19.40 -7.20
CA GLU A 216 -25.57 -18.78 -7.04
C GLU A 216 -25.49 -17.25 -7.07
N ALA A 217 -24.33 -16.66 -6.86
CA ALA A 217 -24.14 -15.20 -7.00
C ALA A 217 -23.93 -14.84 -8.46
N LYS A 218 -24.57 -13.78 -8.93
CA LYS A 218 -24.27 -13.18 -10.25
C LYS A 218 -22.76 -12.92 -10.30
N GLY A 219 -22.03 -13.61 -11.17
CA GLY A 219 -20.60 -13.36 -11.32
C GLY A 219 -20.34 -11.94 -11.82
N LEU A 220 -19.10 -11.46 -11.69
CA LEU A 220 -18.68 -10.13 -12.13
C LEU A 220 -19.18 -9.77 -13.55
N LYS A 221 -19.17 -10.71 -14.50
CA LYS A 221 -19.70 -10.54 -15.85
C LYS A 221 -21.20 -10.20 -15.83
N GLY A 222 -22.00 -10.93 -15.06
CA GLY A 222 -23.44 -10.72 -14.97
C GLY A 222 -23.80 -9.34 -14.39
N ILE A 223 -23.05 -8.87 -13.40
CA ILE A 223 -23.24 -7.52 -12.83
C ILE A 223 -22.93 -6.46 -13.87
N LEU A 224 -21.80 -6.60 -14.55
CA LEU A 224 -21.37 -5.62 -15.55
C LEU A 224 -22.29 -5.62 -16.79
N ASP A 225 -22.75 -6.78 -17.24
CA ASP A 225 -23.68 -6.89 -18.37
C ASP A 225 -25.03 -6.24 -18.04
N GLU A 226 -25.55 -6.43 -16.81
CA GLU A 226 -26.80 -5.83 -16.36
C GLU A 226 -26.68 -4.31 -16.20
N GLU A 227 -25.65 -3.81 -15.55
CA GLU A 227 -25.45 -2.38 -15.28
C GLU A 227 -24.99 -1.59 -16.52
N MET A 228 -24.35 -2.25 -17.50
CA MET A 228 -23.91 -1.62 -18.75
C MET A 228 -24.89 -1.77 -19.90
N GLY A 229 -26.04 -2.44 -19.69
CA GLY A 229 -27.08 -2.60 -20.69
C GLY A 229 -26.69 -3.55 -21.83
N TYR A 230 -25.70 -4.40 -21.69
CA TYR A 230 -25.41 -5.51 -22.60
C TYR A 230 -26.34 -6.69 -22.27
N LEU A 231 -27.63 -6.53 -22.54
CA LEU A 231 -28.57 -7.65 -22.59
C LEU A 231 -28.67 -8.08 -24.04
N ASP A 232 -28.43 -9.35 -24.31
CA ASP A 232 -28.68 -10.00 -25.61
C ASP A 232 -30.14 -9.83 -26.08
#